data_bb807878e295f505555ca8edcb4ef54c
#
_entry.id   bb807878e295f505555ca8edcb4ef54c
#
_cell.length_a   1.000
_cell.length_b   1.000
_cell.length_c   1.000
_cell.angle_alpha   90.00
_cell.angle_beta   90.00
_cell.angle_gamma   90.00
#
_symmetry.space_group_name_H-M   'P 1'
#
loop_
_entity.id
_entity.type
_entity.pdbx_description
1 polymer ?
#
loop_
_entity_poly.entity_id
_entity_poly.type
_entity_poly.pdbx_seq_one_letter_code
_entity_poly.pdbx_strand_id
1 'polypeptide(L)'
;MKHLLLFDDPAIRGSLLPFTFTRPVADLRVGILKVSEKWEKYAGAQVSFWTQDYLQHLFPRTAQRGIAINGSWLPDSNSWQQIADLKEDEALFFGKTLLATLCGPQEKSLAFAAEKKIIQLEQDPVLLQKTWHIFQFNAAEIRKDFTLITAGRTS
;
A
#
# COMPACT_ATOMS: atom_id res chain seq x y z
N MET A 1 6.03 17.70 -3.20
CA MET A 1 5.83 16.67 -2.16
C MET A 1 5.03 15.51 -2.75
N LYS A 2 5.55 14.31 -2.64
CA LYS A 2 4.84 13.12 -3.14
C LYS A 2 3.69 12.77 -2.21
N HIS A 3 2.58 12.34 -2.77
CA HIS A 3 1.41 11.89 -2.03
C HIS A 3 1.13 10.43 -2.38
N LEU A 4 0.80 9.62 -1.40
CA LEU A 4 0.51 8.21 -1.59
C LEU A 4 -0.99 7.95 -1.54
N LEU A 5 -1.49 7.20 -2.51
CA LEU A 5 -2.87 6.75 -2.58
C LEU A 5 -2.89 5.23 -2.36
N LEU A 6 -3.30 4.79 -1.19
CA LEU A 6 -3.36 3.36 -0.89
C LEU A 6 -4.70 2.80 -1.35
N PHE A 7 -4.67 1.91 -2.33
CA PHE A 7 -5.89 1.35 -2.92
C PHE A 7 -6.18 -0.06 -2.42
N ASP A 8 -7.46 -0.42 -2.43
CA ASP A 8 -7.92 -1.77 -2.16
C ASP A 8 -7.97 -2.58 -3.47
N ASP A 9 -7.18 -3.66 -3.53
CA ASP A 9 -7.34 -4.65 -4.58
C ASP A 9 -8.63 -5.44 -4.27
N PRO A 10 -9.61 -5.47 -5.19
CA PRO A 10 -10.91 -6.08 -4.90
C PRO A 10 -10.83 -7.56 -4.50
N ALA A 11 -9.97 -8.34 -5.14
CA ALA A 11 -9.80 -9.76 -4.83
C ALA A 11 -9.19 -9.94 -3.44
N ILE A 12 -8.15 -9.17 -3.11
CA ILE A 12 -7.49 -9.22 -1.81
C ILE A 12 -8.43 -8.73 -0.71
N ARG A 13 -9.13 -7.62 -0.96
CA ARG A 13 -10.12 -7.10 -0.01
C ARG A 13 -11.17 -8.14 0.36
N GLY A 14 -11.71 -8.84 -0.64
CA GLY A 14 -12.68 -9.90 -0.42
C GLY A 14 -12.14 -11.05 0.42
N SER A 15 -10.88 -11.43 0.21
CA SER A 15 -10.20 -12.48 0.96
C SER A 15 -9.92 -12.09 2.41
N LEU A 16 -9.92 -10.81 2.75
CA LEU A 16 -9.64 -10.29 4.09
C LEU A 16 -10.90 -10.01 4.90
N LEU A 17 -12.09 -10.27 4.36
CA LEU A 17 -13.32 -10.13 5.13
C LEU A 17 -13.30 -11.10 6.31
N PRO A 18 -13.85 -10.72 7.48
CA PRO A 18 -14.63 -9.50 7.74
C PRO A 18 -13.81 -8.25 8.11
N PHE A 19 -12.47 -8.33 8.19
CA PHE A 19 -11.64 -7.21 8.64
C PHE A 19 -11.77 -5.98 7.76
N THR A 20 -11.96 -6.17 6.45
CA THR A 20 -12.08 -5.08 5.48
C THR A 20 -13.52 -4.60 5.26
N PHE A 21 -14.47 -5.09 6.04
CA PHE A 21 -15.86 -4.68 5.94
C PHE A 21 -16.06 -3.20 6.34
N THR A 22 -15.36 -2.79 7.40
CA THR A 22 -15.51 -1.43 7.98
C THR A 22 -14.30 -0.52 7.75
N ARG A 23 -13.26 -1.00 7.07
CA ARG A 23 -12.03 -0.25 6.84
C ARG A 23 -11.30 -0.70 5.58
N PRO A 24 -10.50 0.19 4.96
CA PRO A 24 -9.62 -0.20 3.85
C PRO A 24 -8.58 -1.22 4.30
N VAL A 25 -8.04 -1.97 3.35
CA VAL A 25 -6.94 -2.91 3.62
C VAL A 25 -5.77 -2.20 4.30
N ALA A 26 -5.40 -1.02 3.82
CA ALA A 26 -4.27 -0.26 4.37
C ALA A 26 -4.50 0.28 5.79
N ASP A 27 -5.71 0.23 6.30
CA ASP A 27 -6.02 0.60 7.70
C ASP A 27 -5.87 -0.58 8.66
N LEU A 28 -5.56 -1.75 8.16
CA LEU A 28 -5.30 -2.93 8.99
C LEU A 28 -3.94 -2.82 9.67
N ARG A 29 -3.89 -3.27 10.92
CA ARG A 29 -2.66 -3.28 11.71
C ARG A 29 -2.00 -4.65 11.63
N VAL A 30 -0.73 -4.67 11.25
CA VAL A 30 0.10 -5.87 11.27
C VAL A 30 1.42 -5.48 11.93
N GLY A 31 1.75 -6.10 13.06
CA GLY A 31 2.84 -5.64 13.89
C GLY A 31 2.39 -4.47 14.77
N ILE A 32 3.21 -3.43 14.86
CA ILE A 32 2.95 -2.26 15.68
C ILE A 32 2.12 -1.21 14.92
N LEU A 33 2.40 -1.06 13.63
CA LEU A 33 1.82 0.00 12.79
C LEU A 33 0.76 -0.56 11.84
N LYS A 34 -0.18 0.31 11.45
CA LYS A 34 -1.07 0.06 10.31
C LYS A 34 -0.26 0.09 9.02
N VAL A 35 -0.74 -0.57 7.97
CA VAL A 35 -0.07 -0.56 6.66
C VAL A 35 0.15 0.87 6.17
N SER A 36 -0.87 1.74 6.30
CA SER A 36 -0.78 3.16 5.94
C SER A 36 0.34 3.89 6.70
N GLU A 37 0.45 3.64 7.99
CA GLU A 37 1.47 4.26 8.84
C GLU A 37 2.89 3.82 8.44
N LYS A 38 3.05 2.55 8.03
CA LYS A 38 4.33 2.04 7.53
C LYS A 38 4.76 2.80 6.26
N TRP A 39 3.85 2.94 5.29
CA TRP A 39 4.14 3.67 4.06
C TRP A 39 4.48 5.13 4.31
N GLU A 40 3.75 5.80 5.22
CA GLU A 40 4.07 7.18 5.61
C GLU A 40 5.51 7.31 6.10
N LYS A 41 5.94 6.38 6.94
CA LYS A 41 7.28 6.43 7.53
C LYS A 41 8.39 6.13 6.51
N TYR A 42 8.21 5.12 5.65
CA TYR A 42 9.21 4.80 4.64
C TYR A 42 9.33 5.87 3.56
N ALA A 43 8.21 6.46 3.16
CA ALA A 43 8.19 7.46 2.09
C ALA A 43 8.42 8.88 2.57
N GLY A 44 8.19 9.17 3.84
CA GLY A 44 8.19 10.54 4.35
C GLY A 44 7.12 11.40 3.67
N ALA A 45 5.97 10.82 3.31
CA ALA A 45 4.93 11.45 2.53
C ALA A 45 3.57 11.25 3.17
N GLN A 46 2.62 12.11 2.78
CA GLN A 46 1.24 11.96 3.22
C GLN A 46 0.55 10.83 2.50
N VAL A 47 -0.37 10.16 3.20
CA VAL A 47 -1.13 9.03 2.70
C VAL A 47 -2.62 9.38 2.69
N SER A 48 -3.31 8.97 1.64
CA SER A 48 -4.76 8.93 1.61
C SER A 48 -5.22 7.57 1.08
N PHE A 49 -6.53 7.34 1.08
CA PHE A 49 -7.09 6.04 0.77
C PHE A 49 -7.94 6.09 -0.49
N TRP A 50 -7.82 5.07 -1.31
CA TRP A 50 -8.70 4.86 -2.46
C TRP A 50 -9.42 3.53 -2.24
N THR A 51 -10.58 3.61 -1.61
CA THR A 51 -11.33 2.47 -1.10
C THR A 51 -12.75 2.44 -1.67
N GLN A 52 -13.59 1.56 -1.15
CA GLN A 52 -14.99 1.46 -1.54
C GLN A 52 -15.74 2.75 -1.23
N ASP A 53 -16.73 3.09 -2.06
CA ASP A 53 -17.47 4.34 -1.95
C ASP A 53 -18.07 4.56 -0.56
N TYR A 54 -18.61 3.50 0.06
CA TYR A 54 -19.22 3.62 1.38
C TYR A 54 -18.22 3.87 2.50
N LEU A 55 -16.93 3.60 2.27
CA LEU A 55 -15.86 3.88 3.23
C LEU A 55 -15.13 5.20 2.92
N GLN A 56 -15.28 5.72 1.72
CA GLN A 56 -14.46 6.84 1.23
C GLN A 56 -14.67 8.13 2.05
N HIS A 57 -15.85 8.31 2.65
CA HIS A 57 -16.09 9.50 3.51
C HIS A 57 -15.36 9.43 4.85
N LEU A 58 -15.09 8.23 5.37
CA LEU A 58 -14.31 8.03 6.60
C LEU A 58 -12.82 7.95 6.32
N PHE A 59 -12.45 7.48 5.13
CA PHE A 59 -11.07 7.31 4.70
C PHE A 59 -10.88 8.07 3.37
N PRO A 60 -10.77 9.41 3.41
CA PRO A 60 -10.84 10.20 2.20
C PRO A 60 -9.62 10.08 1.30
N ARG A 61 -9.88 10.20 0.00
CA ARG A 61 -8.84 10.43 -1.00
C ARG A 61 -8.58 11.93 -1.04
N THR A 62 -7.62 12.39 -0.26
CA THR A 62 -7.32 13.83 -0.11
C THR A 62 -6.50 14.38 -1.27
N ALA A 63 -5.71 13.53 -1.94
CA ALA A 63 -4.95 13.94 -3.11
C ALA A 63 -5.56 13.35 -4.38
N GLN A 64 -5.63 14.18 -5.40
CA GLN A 64 -6.09 13.73 -6.71
C GLN A 64 -4.94 13.18 -7.56
N ARG A 65 -3.71 13.59 -7.29
CA ARG A 65 -2.51 13.13 -7.99
C ARG A 65 -1.53 12.54 -6.98
N GLY A 66 -0.94 11.40 -7.31
CA GLY A 66 0.03 10.76 -6.44
C GLY A 66 0.44 9.39 -6.95
N ILE A 67 1.12 8.65 -6.09
CA ILE A 67 1.50 7.27 -6.37
C ILE A 67 0.44 6.35 -5.75
N ALA A 68 -0.29 5.62 -6.59
CA ALA A 68 -1.23 4.61 -6.14
C ALA A 68 -0.44 3.36 -5.75
N ILE A 69 -0.63 2.88 -4.52
CA ILE A 69 0.08 1.72 -3.96
C ILE A 69 -0.94 0.73 -3.44
N ASN A 70 -0.74 -0.55 -3.71
CA ASN A 70 -1.60 -1.61 -3.20
C ASN A 70 -1.56 -1.61 -1.66
N GLY A 71 -2.71 -1.40 -1.05
CA GLY A 71 -2.83 -1.30 0.41
C GLY A 71 -2.56 -2.60 1.16
N SER A 72 -2.46 -3.74 0.47
CA SER A 72 -2.09 -5.02 1.07
C SER A 72 -0.58 -5.25 1.10
N TRP A 73 0.20 -4.40 0.45
CA TRP A 73 1.66 -4.54 0.38
C TRP A 73 2.31 -3.99 1.65
N LEU A 74 2.95 -4.89 2.41
CA LEU A 74 3.73 -4.52 3.60
C LEU A 74 5.11 -4.06 3.15
N PRO A 75 5.45 -2.76 3.34
CA PRO A 75 6.68 -2.21 2.81
C PRO A 75 7.92 -2.60 3.61
N ASP A 76 9.07 -2.47 2.95
CA ASP A 76 10.40 -2.44 3.55
C ASP A 76 11.21 -1.31 2.89
N SER A 77 12.48 -1.16 3.28
CA SER A 77 13.32 -0.09 2.73
C SER A 77 13.50 -0.20 1.22
N ASN A 78 13.56 -1.43 0.67
CA ASN A 78 13.72 -1.66 -0.76
C ASN A 78 12.44 -1.34 -1.55
N SER A 79 11.27 -1.61 -0.97
CA SER A 79 9.98 -1.36 -1.61
C SER A 79 9.83 0.10 -2.02
N TRP A 80 10.14 1.01 -1.12
CA TRP A 80 10.01 2.44 -1.40
C TRP A 80 10.98 2.91 -2.49
N GLN A 81 12.20 2.42 -2.49
CA GLN A 81 13.19 2.79 -3.51
C GLN A 81 12.71 2.40 -4.91
N GLN A 82 12.12 1.23 -5.07
CA GLN A 82 11.60 0.78 -6.35
C GLN A 82 10.43 1.64 -6.84
N ILE A 83 9.56 2.06 -5.93
CA ILE A 83 8.41 2.91 -6.25
C ILE A 83 8.84 4.33 -6.59
N ALA A 84 9.82 4.86 -5.86
CA ALA A 84 10.27 6.24 -6.02
C ALA A 84 10.80 6.54 -7.43
N ASP A 85 11.33 5.52 -8.11
CA ASP A 85 11.90 5.64 -9.44
C ASP A 85 10.90 5.38 -10.58
N LEU A 86 9.64 5.06 -10.26
CA LEU A 86 8.61 4.81 -11.27
C LEU A 86 8.33 6.05 -12.12
N LYS A 87 8.21 5.84 -13.42
CA LYS A 87 7.83 6.87 -14.39
C LYS A 87 6.32 6.87 -14.62
N GLU A 88 5.82 7.94 -15.22
CA GLU A 88 4.38 8.11 -15.46
C GLU A 88 3.78 7.02 -16.38
N ASP A 89 4.60 6.50 -17.30
CA ASP A 89 4.18 5.45 -18.22
C ASP A 89 4.41 4.03 -17.72
N GLU A 90 4.86 3.88 -16.47
CA GLU A 90 5.20 2.59 -15.88
C GLU A 90 4.21 2.18 -14.79
N ALA A 91 4.01 0.88 -14.67
CA ALA A 91 3.24 0.27 -13.58
C ALA A 91 4.00 -0.94 -13.03
N LEU A 92 4.11 -1.02 -11.71
CA LEU A 92 4.82 -2.10 -11.03
C LEU A 92 3.83 -3.21 -10.68
N PHE A 93 4.12 -4.42 -11.15
CA PHE A 93 3.31 -5.61 -10.91
C PHE A 93 4.14 -6.71 -10.27
N PHE A 94 3.47 -7.57 -9.52
CA PHE A 94 3.99 -8.90 -9.17
C PHE A 94 3.01 -9.94 -9.71
N GLY A 95 3.43 -10.67 -10.74
CA GLY A 95 2.51 -11.51 -11.50
C GLY A 95 1.39 -10.69 -12.13
N LYS A 96 0.15 -10.97 -11.75
CA LYS A 96 -1.04 -10.25 -12.21
C LYS A 96 -1.51 -9.17 -11.22
N THR A 97 -0.84 -9.04 -10.08
CA THR A 97 -1.24 -8.09 -9.03
C THR A 97 -0.55 -6.76 -9.24
N LEU A 98 -1.34 -5.69 -9.38
CA LEU A 98 -0.80 -4.33 -9.43
C LEU A 98 -0.29 -3.94 -8.05
N LEU A 99 0.96 -3.52 -7.97
CA LEU A 99 1.58 -3.05 -6.73
C LEU A 99 1.61 -1.54 -6.62
N ALA A 100 2.03 -0.85 -7.69
CA ALA A 100 2.13 0.61 -7.67
C ALA A 100 2.09 1.19 -9.09
N THR A 101 1.53 2.39 -9.20
CA THR A 101 1.55 3.18 -10.43
C THR A 101 1.31 4.64 -10.11
N LEU A 102 1.81 5.53 -10.96
CA LEU A 102 1.48 6.96 -10.86
C LEU A 102 0.04 7.18 -11.33
N CYS A 103 -0.69 8.00 -10.60
CA CYS A 103 -2.11 8.24 -10.80
C CYS A 103 -2.39 9.75 -10.83
N GLY A 104 -3.17 10.18 -11.81
CA GLY A 104 -3.63 11.58 -11.92
C GLY A 104 -5.06 11.73 -11.43
N PRO A 105 -5.59 12.97 -11.47
CA PRO A 105 -6.93 13.25 -10.96
C PRO A 105 -8.06 12.68 -11.82
N GLN A 106 -7.75 12.31 -13.04
CA GLN A 106 -8.75 11.82 -14.01
C GLN A 106 -9.06 10.33 -13.83
N GLU A 107 -8.16 9.59 -13.20
CA GLU A 107 -8.31 8.16 -13.00
C GLU A 107 -9.31 7.87 -11.88
N LYS A 108 -10.43 7.26 -12.25
CA LYS A 108 -11.48 6.83 -11.32
C LYS A 108 -11.43 5.35 -11.02
N SER A 109 -10.64 4.59 -11.78
CA SER A 109 -10.40 3.17 -11.53
C SER A 109 -8.94 2.85 -11.87
N LEU A 110 -8.47 1.68 -11.45
CA LEU A 110 -7.10 1.26 -11.67
C LEU A 110 -6.89 0.51 -13.00
N ALA A 111 -7.94 0.40 -13.81
CA ALA A 111 -7.87 -0.31 -15.09
C ALA A 111 -6.83 0.29 -16.06
N PHE A 112 -6.58 1.60 -15.97
CA PHE A 112 -5.58 2.29 -16.80
C PHE A 112 -4.16 1.74 -16.62
N ALA A 113 -3.85 1.17 -15.46
CA ALA A 113 -2.51 0.65 -15.17
C ALA A 113 -2.11 -0.51 -16.10
N ALA A 114 -3.09 -1.28 -16.59
CA ALA A 114 -2.83 -2.39 -17.51
C ALA A 114 -2.34 -1.92 -18.89
N GLU A 115 -2.58 -0.67 -19.24
CA GLU A 115 -2.16 -0.07 -20.51
C GLU A 115 -0.75 0.53 -20.45
N LYS A 116 -0.18 0.62 -19.25
CA LYS A 116 1.17 1.16 -19.04
C LYS A 116 2.21 0.08 -19.29
N LYS A 117 3.48 0.53 -19.40
CA LYS A 117 4.62 -0.39 -19.45
C LYS A 117 4.71 -1.14 -18.13
N ILE A 118 4.53 -2.45 -18.18
CA ILE A 118 4.53 -3.31 -17.01
C ILE A 118 5.97 -3.62 -16.59
N ILE A 119 6.29 -3.30 -15.33
CA ILE A 119 7.56 -3.66 -14.71
C ILE A 119 7.25 -4.72 -13.66
N GLN A 120 7.89 -5.88 -13.76
CA GLN A 120 7.73 -6.95 -12.80
C GLN A 120 8.69 -6.77 -11.64
N LEU A 121 8.17 -6.91 -10.41
CA LEU A 121 9.00 -6.92 -9.21
C LEU A 121 9.81 -8.22 -9.17
N GLU A 122 11.12 -8.11 -8.98
CA GLU A 122 12.02 -9.26 -9.00
C GLU A 122 11.93 -10.09 -7.71
N GLN A 123 11.73 -9.44 -6.58
CA GLN A 123 11.63 -10.09 -5.28
C GLN A 123 10.17 -10.26 -4.88
N ASP A 124 9.87 -11.35 -4.16
CA ASP A 124 8.52 -11.59 -3.69
C ASP A 124 8.12 -10.53 -2.66
N PRO A 125 7.03 -9.77 -2.91
CA PRO A 125 6.54 -8.81 -1.94
C PRO A 125 5.83 -9.52 -0.80
N VAL A 126 5.80 -8.89 0.38
CA VAL A 126 4.98 -9.37 1.49
C VAL A 126 3.58 -8.76 1.32
N LEU A 127 2.61 -9.59 0.97
CA LEU A 127 1.23 -9.17 0.71
C LEU A 127 0.28 -9.80 1.72
N LEU A 128 -0.61 -8.97 2.29
CA LEU A 128 -1.76 -9.45 3.05
C LEU A 128 -2.83 -9.94 2.08
N GLN A 129 -2.90 -11.25 1.87
CA GLN A 129 -3.85 -11.84 0.93
C GLN A 129 -4.91 -12.68 1.61
N LYS A 130 -4.67 -13.09 2.85
CA LYS A 130 -5.55 -13.94 3.65
C LYS A 130 -5.62 -13.45 5.08
N THR A 131 -6.73 -13.75 5.76
CA THR A 131 -6.93 -13.29 7.14
C THR A 131 -5.84 -13.78 8.10
N TRP A 132 -5.34 -15.01 7.91
CA TRP A 132 -4.28 -15.57 8.75
C TRP A 132 -2.92 -14.94 8.51
N HIS A 133 -2.69 -14.24 7.41
CA HIS A 133 -1.44 -13.52 7.15
C HIS A 133 -1.21 -12.44 8.21
N ILE A 134 -2.27 -11.86 8.77
CA ILE A 134 -2.15 -10.87 9.86
C ILE A 134 -1.39 -11.47 11.04
N PHE A 135 -1.72 -12.69 11.42
CA PHE A 135 -1.04 -13.39 12.50
C PHE A 135 0.32 -13.95 12.08
N GLN A 136 0.38 -14.50 10.88
CA GLN A 136 1.59 -15.13 10.35
C GLN A 136 2.74 -14.15 10.23
N PHE A 137 2.48 -12.93 9.77
CA PHE A 137 3.51 -11.90 9.57
C PHE A 137 3.73 -11.02 10.79
N ASN A 138 2.90 -11.14 11.82
CA ASN A 138 2.88 -10.20 12.94
C ASN A 138 4.24 -10.08 13.64
N ALA A 139 4.90 -11.18 13.94
CA ALA A 139 6.19 -11.17 14.66
C ALA A 139 7.28 -10.48 13.84
N ALA A 140 7.38 -10.78 12.55
CA ALA A 140 8.37 -10.15 11.67
C ALA A 140 8.09 -8.66 11.50
N GLU A 141 6.82 -8.29 11.38
CA GLU A 141 6.40 -6.89 11.25
C GLU A 141 6.63 -6.09 12.53
N ILE A 142 6.44 -6.69 13.71
CA ILE A 142 6.78 -6.04 14.99
C ILE A 142 8.27 -5.68 15.01
N ARG A 143 9.14 -6.56 14.59
CA ARG A 143 10.60 -6.30 14.57
C ARG A 143 10.95 -5.18 13.60
N LYS A 144 10.37 -5.19 12.39
CA LYS A 144 10.58 -4.14 11.40
C LYS A 144 10.06 -2.79 11.89
N ASP A 145 8.86 -2.77 12.45
CA ASP A 145 8.22 -1.56 12.97
C ASP A 145 9.00 -0.99 14.14
N PHE A 146 9.48 -1.84 15.04
CA PHE A 146 10.30 -1.42 16.17
C PHE A 146 11.57 -0.70 15.70
N THR A 147 12.27 -1.30 14.72
CA THR A 147 13.46 -0.68 14.12
C THR A 147 13.12 0.65 13.46
N LEU A 148 12.01 0.72 12.74
CA LEU A 148 11.57 1.92 12.03
C LEU A 148 11.20 3.05 12.99
N ILE A 149 10.47 2.75 14.07
CA ILE A 149 10.02 3.73 15.06
C ILE A 149 11.19 4.24 15.89
N THR A 150 12.14 3.38 16.22
CA THR A 150 13.27 3.72 17.10
C THR A 150 14.48 4.26 16.35
N ALA A 151 14.43 4.29 15.02
CA ALA A 151 15.53 4.85 14.22
C ALA A 151 15.81 6.29 14.61
N GLY A 152 17.07 6.59 14.91
CA GLY A 152 17.52 7.91 15.33
C GLY A 152 17.21 8.28 16.78
N ARG A 153 16.59 7.37 17.55
CA ARG A 153 16.37 7.60 18.98
C ARG A 153 17.59 7.11 19.76
N THR A 154 18.02 7.95 20.72
CA THR A 154 19.02 7.55 21.69
C THR A 154 18.33 7.18 23.00
N SER A 155 18.72 6.07 23.59
CA SER A 155 18.22 5.66 24.88
C SER A 155 18.93 6.42 26.00
#